data_be77787c3b5e28681ad5c9a076767615
#
_entry.id   be77787c3b5e28681ad5c9a076767615
#
_cell.length_a   1.000
_cell.length_b   1.000
_cell.length_c   1.000
_cell.angle_alpha   90.00
_cell.angle_beta   90.00
_cell.angle_gamma   90.00
#
_symmetry.space_group_name_H-M   'P 1'
#
loop_
_entity.id
_entity.type
_entity.pdbx_description
1 polymer ?
#
loop_
_entity_poly.entity_id
_entity_poly.type
_entity_poly.pdbx_seq_one_letter_code
_entity_poly.pdbx_strand_id
1 'polypeptide(L)'
;PCTEAGVAAARRLEKEGIRTNVTLVFSPAQAIWPAKNGSLFVSPFLGWKEANGEDCKQYIKDIVDIYKNYGFYGKTQIICAAIRTPKQIVDCAVAGADIVTTGLAVYQDAIKHAYTRQGIETFINAWDNTVTE
;
A
#
# COMPACT_ATOMS: atom_id res chain seq x y z
N PRO A 1 1.68 -11.33 13.50
CA PRO A 1 2.11 -11.98 12.26
C PRO A 1 1.05 -12.95 11.73
N CYS A 2 1.04 -13.17 10.41
CA CYS A 2 0.14 -14.12 9.76
C CYS A 2 0.62 -15.57 9.94
N THR A 3 0.51 -16.04 11.17
CA THR A 3 0.74 -17.42 11.60
C THR A 3 -0.54 -17.98 12.20
N GLU A 4 -0.62 -19.28 12.40
CA GLU A 4 -1.79 -19.91 13.04
C GLU A 4 -2.11 -19.25 14.40
N ALA A 5 -1.09 -19.11 15.26
CA ALA A 5 -1.23 -18.45 16.55
C ALA A 5 -1.63 -16.97 16.44
N GLY A 6 -1.01 -16.22 15.49
CA GLY A 6 -1.30 -14.81 15.27
C GLY A 6 -2.72 -14.57 14.77
N VAL A 7 -3.20 -15.41 13.86
CA VAL A 7 -4.57 -15.33 13.33
C VAL A 7 -5.59 -15.72 14.42
N ALA A 8 -5.28 -16.70 15.27
CA ALA A 8 -6.12 -17.06 16.40
C ALA A 8 -6.18 -15.95 17.46
N ALA A 9 -5.04 -15.30 17.74
CA ALA A 9 -4.98 -14.15 18.65
C ALA A 9 -5.80 -12.96 18.12
N ALA A 10 -5.62 -12.61 16.83
CA ALA A 10 -6.40 -11.55 16.19
C ALA A 10 -7.91 -11.80 16.31
N ARG A 11 -8.36 -13.02 16.07
CA ARG A 11 -9.78 -13.38 16.22
C ARG A 11 -10.32 -13.16 17.63
N ARG A 12 -9.53 -13.46 18.67
CA ARG A 12 -9.92 -13.22 20.06
C ARG A 12 -10.02 -11.74 20.37
N LEU A 13 -8.98 -10.98 19.99
CA LEU A 13 -8.92 -9.53 20.21
C LEU A 13 -10.08 -8.80 19.53
N GLU A 14 -10.40 -9.13 18.29
CA GLU A 14 -11.54 -8.51 17.58
C GLU A 14 -12.88 -8.81 18.28
N LYS A 15 -13.06 -9.99 18.87
CA LYS A 15 -14.26 -10.30 19.68
C LYS A 15 -14.35 -9.47 20.97
N GLU A 16 -13.22 -9.05 21.49
CA GLU A 16 -13.11 -8.17 22.68
C GLU A 16 -13.16 -6.68 22.30
N GLY A 17 -13.38 -6.34 21.01
CA GLY A 17 -13.43 -4.97 20.52
C GLY A 17 -12.05 -4.34 20.29
N ILE A 18 -10.98 -5.10 20.41
CA ILE A 18 -9.60 -4.63 20.16
C ILE A 18 -9.28 -4.85 18.68
N ARG A 19 -9.11 -3.73 17.96
CA ARG A 19 -8.85 -3.77 16.51
C ARG A 19 -7.45 -4.25 16.21
N THR A 20 -7.33 -5.12 15.20
CA THR A 20 -6.07 -5.79 14.87
C THR A 20 -5.57 -5.46 13.46
N ASN A 21 -4.24 -5.53 13.31
CA ASN A 21 -3.54 -5.55 12.03
C ASN A 21 -2.75 -6.85 11.91
N VAL A 22 -3.19 -7.75 11.04
CA VAL A 22 -2.45 -8.99 10.78
C VAL A 22 -1.39 -8.73 9.70
N THR A 23 -0.14 -8.81 10.11
CA THR A 23 1.04 -8.45 9.31
C THR A 23 1.83 -9.67 8.84
N LEU A 24 2.89 -9.44 8.04
CA LEU A 24 3.71 -10.48 7.41
C LEU A 24 2.87 -11.42 6.53
N VAL A 25 2.03 -10.80 5.73
CA VAL A 25 1.25 -11.49 4.71
C VAL A 25 2.05 -11.50 3.40
N PHE A 26 2.23 -12.67 2.80
CA PHE A 26 3.03 -12.88 1.59
C PHE A 26 2.28 -13.63 0.48
N SER A 27 1.02 -14.01 0.72
CA SER A 27 0.17 -14.62 -0.31
C SER A 27 -1.28 -14.16 -0.18
N PRO A 28 -2.06 -14.16 -1.28
CA PRO A 28 -3.49 -13.85 -1.23
C PRO A 28 -4.25 -14.80 -0.29
N ALA A 29 -3.87 -16.07 -0.23
CA ALA A 29 -4.48 -17.06 0.67
C ALA A 29 -4.33 -16.68 2.15
N GLN A 30 -3.17 -16.14 2.56
CA GLN A 30 -2.97 -15.65 3.92
C GLN A 30 -3.88 -14.46 4.25
N ALA A 31 -4.16 -13.58 3.28
CA ALA A 31 -4.99 -12.40 3.50
C ALA A 31 -6.48 -12.72 3.76
N ILE A 32 -6.95 -13.90 3.38
CA ILE A 32 -8.35 -14.33 3.60
C ILE A 32 -8.68 -14.46 5.08
N TRP A 33 -7.79 -15.02 5.88
CA TRP A 33 -8.07 -15.35 7.29
C TRP A 33 -8.27 -14.10 8.17
N PRO A 34 -7.41 -13.05 8.11
CA PRO A 34 -7.67 -11.81 8.82
C PRO A 34 -9.04 -11.21 8.49
N ALA A 35 -9.39 -11.15 7.22
CA ALA A 35 -10.66 -10.61 6.78
C ALA A 35 -11.86 -11.41 7.30
N LYS A 36 -11.79 -12.75 7.26
CA LYS A 36 -12.83 -13.63 7.85
C LYS A 36 -12.96 -13.49 9.36
N ASN A 37 -11.88 -13.12 10.04
CA ASN A 37 -11.88 -12.90 11.49
C ASN A 37 -12.34 -11.50 11.89
N GLY A 38 -12.56 -10.61 10.93
CA GLY A 38 -12.99 -9.24 11.19
C GLY A 38 -11.87 -8.28 11.58
N SER A 39 -10.60 -8.65 11.31
CA SER A 39 -9.45 -7.75 11.53
C SER A 39 -9.64 -6.44 10.77
N LEU A 40 -9.35 -5.31 11.43
CA LEU A 40 -9.48 -4.00 10.78
C LEU A 40 -8.49 -3.85 9.64
N PHE A 41 -7.27 -4.36 9.83
CA PHE A 41 -6.21 -4.24 8.84
C PHE A 41 -5.54 -5.59 8.53
N VAL A 42 -5.04 -5.68 7.32
CA VAL A 42 -4.10 -6.70 6.86
C VAL A 42 -2.89 -6.01 6.23
N SER A 43 -1.69 -6.49 6.52
CA SER A 43 -0.47 -5.89 5.94
C SER A 43 0.27 -6.87 5.05
N PRO A 44 -0.02 -6.88 3.72
CA PRO A 44 0.78 -7.57 2.73
C PRO A 44 2.12 -6.85 2.52
N PHE A 45 3.20 -7.63 2.39
CA PHE A 45 4.56 -7.13 2.21
C PHE A 45 4.97 -7.21 0.74
N LEU A 46 5.41 -6.09 0.17
CA LEU A 46 5.79 -6.00 -1.24
C LEU A 46 7.30 -6.07 -1.46
N GLY A 47 8.06 -5.24 -0.76
CA GLY A 47 9.47 -5.06 -1.08
C GLY A 47 10.32 -6.33 -1.00
N TRP A 48 9.95 -7.30 -0.17
CA TRP A 48 10.64 -8.59 -0.10
C TRP A 48 10.29 -9.49 -1.28
N LYS A 49 9.04 -9.48 -1.72
CA LYS A 49 8.58 -10.27 -2.86
C LYS A 49 9.16 -9.73 -4.17
N GLU A 50 9.10 -8.42 -4.37
CA GLU A 50 9.65 -7.77 -5.57
C GLU A 50 11.17 -7.96 -5.67
N ALA A 51 11.90 -7.93 -4.55
CA ALA A 51 13.32 -8.24 -4.51
C ALA A 51 13.65 -9.67 -5.00
N ASN A 52 12.68 -10.58 -4.95
CA ASN A 52 12.76 -11.94 -5.49
C ASN A 52 12.12 -12.07 -6.89
N GLY A 53 11.79 -10.96 -7.56
CA GLY A 53 11.26 -10.96 -8.92
C GLY A 53 9.76 -11.30 -9.04
N GLU A 54 9.01 -11.25 -7.94
CA GLU A 54 7.57 -11.54 -7.97
C GLU A 54 6.75 -10.31 -8.41
N ASP A 55 5.64 -10.52 -9.12
CA ASP A 55 4.70 -9.47 -9.51
C ASP A 55 3.85 -9.01 -8.31
N CYS A 56 4.33 -7.95 -7.66
CA CYS A 56 3.68 -7.41 -6.48
C CYS A 56 2.37 -6.66 -6.80
N LYS A 57 2.24 -6.08 -7.99
CA LYS A 57 1.00 -5.42 -8.40
C LYS A 57 -0.12 -6.42 -8.56
N GLN A 58 0.14 -7.55 -9.24
CA GLN A 58 -0.83 -8.62 -9.39
C GLN A 58 -1.18 -9.25 -8.04
N TYR A 59 -0.19 -9.46 -7.18
CA TYR A 59 -0.38 -9.96 -5.81
C TYR A 59 -1.38 -9.12 -5.00
N ILE A 60 -1.23 -7.79 -5.00
CA ILE A 60 -2.16 -6.89 -4.29
C ILE A 60 -3.53 -6.88 -4.97
N LYS A 61 -3.56 -6.87 -6.30
CA LYS A 61 -4.81 -6.95 -7.05
C LYS A 61 -5.61 -8.20 -6.70
N ASP A 62 -4.96 -9.36 -6.59
CA ASP A 62 -5.62 -10.61 -6.21
C ASP A 62 -6.27 -10.51 -4.82
N ILE A 63 -5.58 -9.89 -3.84
CA ILE A 63 -6.15 -9.67 -2.50
C ILE A 63 -7.37 -8.75 -2.58
N VAL A 64 -7.27 -7.64 -3.32
CA VAL A 64 -8.37 -6.68 -3.51
C VAL A 64 -9.58 -7.36 -4.17
N ASP A 65 -9.36 -8.13 -5.22
CA ASP A 65 -10.43 -8.81 -5.95
C ASP A 65 -11.11 -9.88 -5.05
N ILE A 66 -10.33 -10.64 -4.27
CA ILE A 66 -10.86 -11.56 -3.28
C ILE A 66 -11.73 -10.81 -2.26
N TYR A 67 -11.26 -9.68 -1.75
CA TYR A 67 -12.00 -8.90 -0.76
C TYR A 67 -13.29 -8.33 -1.33
N LYS A 68 -13.30 -7.89 -2.59
CA LYS A 68 -14.52 -7.46 -3.30
C LYS A 68 -15.50 -8.61 -3.49
N ASN A 69 -15.02 -9.77 -3.96
CA ASN A 69 -15.85 -10.93 -4.24
C ASN A 69 -16.55 -11.50 -3.00
N TYR A 70 -15.90 -11.39 -1.83
CA TYR A 70 -16.42 -11.94 -0.57
C TYR A 70 -16.99 -10.88 0.39
N GLY A 71 -17.07 -9.63 -0.05
CA GLY A 71 -17.63 -8.54 0.76
C GLY A 71 -16.79 -8.14 1.96
N PHE A 72 -15.48 -8.35 1.89
CA PHE A 72 -14.50 -7.89 2.89
C PHE A 72 -13.97 -6.49 2.58
N TYR A 73 -14.04 -6.06 1.33
CA TYR A 73 -13.57 -4.75 0.89
C TYR A 73 -14.29 -3.63 1.64
N GLY A 74 -13.54 -2.68 2.18
CA GLY A 74 -14.07 -1.61 3.05
C GLY A 74 -14.34 -2.04 4.51
N LYS A 75 -14.30 -3.34 4.83
CA LYS A 75 -14.39 -3.85 6.21
C LYS A 75 -13.02 -4.16 6.79
N THR A 76 -12.17 -4.81 6.02
CA THR A 76 -10.75 -5.02 6.33
C THR A 76 -9.94 -4.21 5.33
N GLN A 77 -9.18 -3.24 5.82
CA GLN A 77 -8.35 -2.37 4.99
C GLN A 77 -6.99 -3.01 4.71
N ILE A 78 -6.49 -2.80 3.50
CA ILE A 78 -5.23 -3.35 3.03
C ILE A 78 -4.13 -2.29 3.19
N ILE A 79 -3.19 -2.54 4.10
CA ILE A 79 -2.00 -1.70 4.32
C ILE A 79 -0.81 -2.35 3.61
N CYS A 80 -0.49 -1.90 2.41
CA CYS A 80 0.70 -2.36 1.72
C CYS A 80 1.97 -1.93 2.45
N ALA A 81 2.78 -2.89 2.86
CA ALA A 81 3.96 -2.69 3.70
C ALA A 81 5.27 -3.04 2.97
N ALA A 82 6.39 -2.64 3.60
CA ALA A 82 7.73 -2.80 3.03
C ALA A 82 7.89 -2.12 1.66
N ILE A 83 7.24 -0.99 1.48
CA ILE A 83 7.35 -0.15 0.27
C ILE A 83 8.71 0.54 0.25
N ARG A 84 9.43 0.46 -0.86
CA ARG A 84 10.80 0.95 -1.01
C ARG A 84 10.97 1.94 -2.16
N THR A 85 9.99 2.05 -3.06
CA THR A 85 10.06 2.91 -4.24
C THR A 85 8.75 3.65 -4.48
N PRO A 86 8.79 4.85 -5.10
CA PRO A 86 7.58 5.56 -5.55
C PRO A 86 6.71 4.73 -6.50
N LYS A 87 7.33 3.90 -7.33
CA LYS A 87 6.58 3.00 -8.23
C LYS A 87 5.68 2.05 -7.47
N GLN A 88 6.16 1.46 -6.37
CA GLN A 88 5.36 0.56 -5.55
C GLN A 88 4.15 1.28 -4.91
N ILE A 89 4.26 2.56 -4.55
CA ILE A 89 3.12 3.37 -4.08
C ILE A 89 2.04 3.42 -5.18
N VAL A 90 2.43 3.71 -6.41
CA VAL A 90 1.52 3.77 -7.56
C VAL A 90 0.90 2.41 -7.85
N ASP A 91 1.70 1.35 -7.86
CA ASP A 91 1.21 -0.01 -8.12
C ASP A 91 0.17 -0.45 -7.08
N CYS A 92 0.39 -0.14 -5.80
CA CYS A 92 -0.58 -0.40 -4.73
C CYS A 92 -1.89 0.38 -4.93
N ALA A 93 -1.78 1.67 -5.23
CA ALA A 93 -2.94 2.53 -5.45
C ALA A 93 -3.77 2.06 -6.66
N VAL A 94 -3.12 1.73 -7.78
CA VAL A 94 -3.77 1.21 -9.00
C VAL A 94 -4.41 -0.16 -8.74
N ALA A 95 -3.78 -1.00 -7.93
CA ALA A 95 -4.33 -2.30 -7.55
C ALA A 95 -5.56 -2.18 -6.64
N GLY A 96 -5.76 -1.03 -5.96
CA GLY A 96 -6.91 -0.77 -5.10
C GLY A 96 -6.64 -1.02 -3.61
N ALA A 97 -5.39 -0.96 -3.16
CA ALA A 97 -5.07 -0.97 -1.74
C ALA A 97 -5.55 0.31 -1.06
N ASP A 98 -5.87 0.22 0.23
CA ASP A 98 -6.40 1.36 0.99
C ASP A 98 -5.28 2.27 1.51
N ILE A 99 -4.16 1.68 1.94
CA ILE A 99 -3.09 2.36 2.65
C ILE A 99 -1.74 1.84 2.19
N VAL A 100 -0.72 2.70 2.18
CA VAL A 100 0.68 2.30 2.07
C VAL A 100 1.46 2.80 3.29
N THR A 101 2.41 1.99 3.76
CA THR A 101 3.36 2.39 4.80
C THR A 101 4.79 2.26 4.28
N THR A 102 5.56 3.34 4.43
CA THR A 102 6.94 3.41 3.93
C THR A 102 7.76 4.44 4.71
N GLY A 103 9.08 4.45 4.48
CA GLY A 103 9.96 5.47 5.04
C GLY A 103 9.78 6.84 4.40
N LEU A 104 10.06 7.91 5.16
CA LEU A 104 9.92 9.30 4.70
C LEU A 104 10.65 9.57 3.37
N ALA A 105 11.83 8.99 3.17
CA ALA A 105 12.62 9.17 1.95
C ALA A 105 11.85 8.76 0.68
N VAL A 106 11.05 7.69 0.74
CA VAL A 106 10.26 7.22 -0.41
C VAL A 106 9.15 8.22 -0.74
N TYR A 107 8.49 8.80 0.27
CA TYR A 107 7.50 9.88 0.05
C TYR A 107 8.15 11.12 -0.56
N GLN A 108 9.32 11.52 -0.04
CA GLN A 108 10.07 12.65 -0.59
C GLN A 108 10.48 12.41 -2.05
N ASP A 109 10.88 11.19 -2.39
CA ASP A 109 11.22 10.83 -3.77
C ASP A 109 10.00 10.78 -4.68
N ALA A 110 8.84 10.43 -4.16
CA ALA A 110 7.59 10.35 -4.93
C ALA A 110 7.11 11.71 -5.46
N ILE A 111 7.50 12.82 -4.83
CA ILE A 111 7.17 14.17 -5.29
C ILE A 111 8.25 14.81 -6.15
N LYS A 112 9.40 14.18 -6.32
CA LYS A 112 10.51 14.70 -7.14
C LYS A 112 10.35 14.27 -8.59
N HIS A 113 10.42 15.23 -9.51
CA HIS A 113 10.45 14.95 -10.94
C HIS A 113 11.34 15.95 -11.68
N ALA A 114 12.15 15.45 -12.62
CA ALA A 114 13.06 16.31 -13.40
C ALA A 114 12.29 17.36 -14.21
N TYR A 115 11.18 16.98 -14.82
CA TYR A 115 10.35 17.92 -15.59
C TYR A 115 9.64 18.97 -14.75
N THR A 116 9.32 18.70 -13.49
CA THR A 116 8.79 19.72 -12.59
C THR A 116 9.82 20.82 -12.37
N ARG A 117 11.09 20.47 -12.15
CA ARG A 117 12.19 21.44 -11.99
C ARG A 117 12.41 22.24 -13.28
N GLN A 118 12.49 21.55 -14.41
CA GLN A 118 12.63 22.21 -15.72
C GLN A 118 11.45 23.16 -16.00
N GLY A 119 10.23 22.77 -15.68
CA GLY A 119 9.04 23.60 -15.86
C GLY A 119 9.08 24.87 -15.01
N ILE A 120 9.52 24.76 -13.75
CA ILE A 120 9.70 25.92 -12.86
C ILE A 120 10.72 26.89 -13.48
N GLU A 121 11.87 26.42 -13.92
CA GLU A 121 12.90 27.23 -14.56
C GLU A 121 12.36 27.92 -15.82
N THR A 122 11.60 27.19 -16.63
CA THR A 122 10.98 27.75 -17.86
C THR A 122 9.98 28.86 -17.52
N PHE A 123 9.14 28.66 -16.49
CA PHE A 123 8.15 29.66 -16.09
C PHE A 123 8.79 30.90 -15.47
N ILE A 124 9.83 30.74 -14.65
CA ILE A 124 10.60 31.89 -14.07
C ILE A 124 11.21 32.67 -15.21
N ASN A 125 11.91 32.03 -16.14
CA ASN A 125 12.53 32.72 -17.28
C ASN A 125 11.49 33.45 -18.15
N ALA A 126 10.32 32.87 -18.39
CA ALA A 126 9.26 33.52 -19.14
C ALA A 126 8.70 34.74 -18.38
N TRP A 127 8.54 34.64 -17.07
CA TRP A 127 8.11 35.76 -16.23
C TRP A 127 9.12 36.93 -16.24
N ASP A 128 10.40 36.61 -16.02
CA ASP A 128 11.48 37.62 -15.96
C ASP A 128 11.68 38.32 -17.32
N ASN A 129 11.33 37.68 -18.42
CA ASN A 129 11.39 38.29 -19.76
C ASN A 129 10.06 38.94 -20.20
N THR A 130 9.05 38.99 -19.33
CA THR A 130 7.79 39.68 -19.61
C THR A 130 8.05 41.21 -19.47
N VAL A 131 7.92 41.92 -20.58
CA VAL A 131 8.04 43.38 -20.55
C VAL A 131 6.82 43.96 -19.86
N THR A 132 7.01 44.54 -18.68
CA THR A 132 6.01 45.37 -18.02
C THR A 132 6.04 46.73 -18.67
N GLU A 133 5.08 47.02 -19.57
CA GLU A 133 4.81 48.40 -20.01
C GLU A 133 4.22 49.25 -18.89
#